data_38d765b6a9ceb3b736c3a63cae48a44f
#
_entry.id   38d765b6a9ceb3b736c3a63cae48a44f
#
_cell.length_a   1.000
_cell.length_b   1.000
_cell.length_c   1.000
_cell.angle_alpha   90.00
_cell.angle_beta   90.00
_cell.angle_gamma   90.00
#
_symmetry.space_group_name_H-M   'P 1'
#
loop_
_entity.id
_entity.type
_entity.pdbx_description
1 polymer ?
#
loop_
_entity_poly.entity_id
_entity_poly.type
_entity_poly.pdbx_seq_one_letter_code
_entity_poly.pdbx_strand_id
1 'polypeptide(L)'
;MNDPGALTGRTIGITRAEGQLGEARRLFEAAGARVVDLPALAVTPPDSWDPLDDALEEWHDFHWIVFSSANGVEAVQERLKRRGASLAHRPPGLRLAAVGRKTAAVLESIGAPADFVPPAFVADSLIEHFPVSAWGLRLLLPRVQSGGRTLLAEAFGAAGGRVVEVPAYETRCPESWPSGALLALERRQLAAITFSSGKTVEHTALLLERNFGPSWRERLEEARLISIGPQTSRRCRDLLGRVDAEADPHDLDGLLQACIRCLGDGSLRGG
;
A
#
# COMPACT_ATOMS: atom_id res chain seq x y z
N MET A 1 25.64 -0.35 0.35
CA MET A 1 25.68 -1.62 1.09
C MET A 1 25.27 -1.29 2.51
N ASN A 2 24.13 -1.80 3.00
CA ASN A 2 23.65 -1.46 4.35
C ASN A 2 24.53 -2.19 5.38
N ASP A 3 25.04 -1.45 6.37
CA ASP A 3 25.70 -2.06 7.52
C ASP A 3 24.70 -2.94 8.28
N PRO A 4 24.92 -4.27 8.37
CA PRO A 4 23.96 -5.18 8.99
C PRO A 4 23.76 -4.96 10.49
N GLY A 5 24.49 -4.06 11.11
CA GLY A 5 24.40 -3.71 12.53
C GLY A 5 23.96 -2.28 12.83
N ALA A 6 23.70 -1.46 11.80
CA ALA A 6 23.48 -0.02 11.95
C ALA A 6 22.29 0.37 12.88
N LEU A 7 21.30 -0.51 13.04
CA LEU A 7 20.16 -0.30 13.91
C LEU A 7 20.09 -1.28 15.10
N THR A 8 21.21 -1.91 15.44
CA THR A 8 21.27 -2.84 16.58
C THR A 8 20.83 -2.18 17.88
N GLY A 9 19.92 -2.83 18.62
CA GLY A 9 19.34 -2.33 19.86
C GLY A 9 18.26 -1.25 19.68
N ARG A 10 17.94 -0.87 18.45
CA ARG A 10 16.88 0.11 18.14
C ARG A 10 15.56 -0.60 17.81
N THR A 11 14.47 -0.08 18.34
CA THR A 11 13.11 -0.54 18.00
C THR A 11 12.45 0.45 17.05
N ILE A 12 12.02 -0.04 15.89
CA ILE A 12 11.44 0.80 14.82
C ILE A 12 9.98 0.42 14.60
N GLY A 13 9.09 1.42 14.68
CA GLY A 13 7.68 1.30 14.34
C GLY A 13 7.46 1.47 12.82
N ILE A 14 6.73 0.56 12.19
CA ILE A 14 6.44 0.61 10.74
C ILE A 14 4.93 0.75 10.52
N THR A 15 4.50 1.86 9.88
CA THR A 15 3.09 2.22 9.69
C THR A 15 2.53 1.87 8.30
N ARG A 16 2.95 0.78 7.69
CA ARG A 16 2.44 0.35 6.38
C ARG A 16 1.11 -0.40 6.50
N ALA A 17 0.47 -0.65 5.34
CA ALA A 17 -0.65 -1.59 5.28
C ALA A 17 -0.20 -2.99 5.71
N GLU A 18 -1.08 -3.74 6.38
CA GLU A 18 -0.77 -5.06 6.94
C GLU A 18 -0.06 -5.99 5.94
N GLY A 19 -0.59 -6.13 4.73
CA GLY A 19 0.02 -6.94 3.65
C GLY A 19 1.35 -6.40 3.07
N GLN A 20 1.84 -5.23 3.53
CA GLN A 20 3.10 -4.62 3.09
C GLN A 20 4.15 -4.56 4.21
N LEU A 21 3.80 -4.98 5.41
CA LEU A 21 4.69 -4.95 6.57
C LEU A 21 5.86 -5.94 6.43
N GLY A 22 5.64 -7.12 5.86
CA GLY A 22 6.65 -8.17 5.77
C GLY A 22 7.91 -7.81 4.97
N GLU A 23 7.80 -7.01 3.91
CA GLU A 23 8.95 -6.52 3.15
C GLU A 23 9.76 -5.50 3.96
N ALA A 24 9.07 -4.51 4.53
CA ALA A 24 9.70 -3.49 5.37
C ALA A 24 10.34 -4.12 6.61
N ARG A 25 9.66 -5.04 7.28
CA ARG A 25 10.19 -5.77 8.43
C ARG A 25 11.52 -6.44 8.10
N ARG A 26 11.56 -7.26 7.03
CA ARG A 26 12.79 -7.95 6.60
C ARG A 26 13.95 -6.99 6.35
N LEU A 27 13.66 -5.84 5.73
CA LEU A 27 14.69 -4.84 5.42
C LEU A 27 15.27 -4.22 6.70
N PHE A 28 14.42 -3.82 7.65
CA PHE A 28 14.87 -3.21 8.90
C PHE A 28 15.53 -4.22 9.85
N GLU A 29 15.02 -5.46 9.91
CA GLU A 29 15.62 -6.55 10.70
C GLU A 29 16.99 -6.95 10.15
N ALA A 30 17.19 -6.94 8.83
CA ALA A 30 18.50 -7.16 8.22
C ALA A 30 19.55 -6.08 8.59
N ALA A 31 19.10 -4.88 8.96
CA ALA A 31 19.95 -3.80 9.49
C ALA A 31 20.11 -3.87 11.03
N GLY A 32 19.60 -4.94 11.69
CA GLY A 32 19.73 -5.17 13.12
C GLY A 32 18.64 -4.54 14.00
N ALA A 33 17.59 -3.95 13.41
CA ALA A 33 16.50 -3.35 14.16
C ALA A 33 15.55 -4.41 14.74
N ARG A 34 14.95 -4.10 15.91
CA ARG A 34 13.71 -4.73 16.35
C ARG A 34 12.54 -4.01 15.70
N VAL A 35 11.64 -4.72 15.03
CA VAL A 35 10.50 -4.12 14.35
C VAL A 35 9.20 -4.32 15.12
N VAL A 36 8.46 -3.23 15.28
CA VAL A 36 7.09 -3.21 15.80
C VAL A 36 6.16 -2.80 14.67
N ASP A 37 5.20 -3.68 14.33
CA ASP A 37 4.18 -3.36 13.33
C ASP A 37 3.15 -2.42 13.93
N LEU A 38 3.01 -1.25 13.30
CA LEU A 38 1.99 -0.23 13.56
C LEU A 38 1.08 -0.11 12.34
N PRO A 39 0.30 -1.16 11.98
CA PRO A 39 -0.52 -1.10 10.77
C PRO A 39 -1.44 0.12 10.82
N ALA A 40 -1.29 1.01 9.85
CA ALA A 40 -2.08 2.23 9.74
C ALA A 40 -3.11 2.16 8.60
N LEU A 41 -3.12 1.07 7.84
CA LEU A 41 -4.06 0.81 6.77
C LEU A 41 -4.53 -0.64 6.84
N ALA A 42 -5.82 -0.84 6.94
CA ALA A 42 -6.50 -2.12 6.78
C ALA A 42 -7.21 -2.16 5.42
N VAL A 43 -7.02 -3.25 4.69
CA VAL A 43 -7.80 -3.55 3.49
C VAL A 43 -9.08 -4.23 3.95
N THR A 44 -10.22 -3.67 3.56
CA THR A 44 -11.54 -4.14 3.94
C THR A 44 -12.39 -4.37 2.69
N PRO A 45 -13.50 -5.14 2.79
CA PRO A 45 -14.50 -5.16 1.74
C PRO A 45 -14.97 -3.76 1.35
N PRO A 46 -15.43 -3.55 0.11
CA PRO A 46 -16.16 -2.34 -0.26
C PRO A 46 -17.49 -2.27 0.49
N ASP A 47 -18.18 -1.13 0.44
CA ASP A 47 -19.48 -0.95 1.08
C ASP A 47 -20.58 -1.86 0.48
N SER A 48 -20.49 -2.13 -0.83
CA SER A 48 -21.28 -3.15 -1.52
C SER A 48 -20.44 -3.93 -2.52
N TRP A 49 -20.71 -5.21 -2.63
CA TRP A 49 -20.16 -6.09 -3.65
C TRP A 49 -20.96 -6.08 -4.96
N ASP A 50 -22.19 -5.53 -4.95
CA ASP A 50 -23.09 -5.60 -6.09
C ASP A 50 -22.46 -5.09 -7.39
N PRO A 51 -21.76 -3.93 -7.44
CA PRO A 51 -21.18 -3.47 -8.69
C PRO A 51 -20.12 -4.42 -9.27
N LEU A 52 -19.33 -5.07 -8.41
CA LEU A 52 -18.35 -6.07 -8.84
C LEU A 52 -19.05 -7.36 -9.26
N ASP A 53 -20.04 -7.80 -8.50
CA ASP A 53 -20.78 -9.03 -8.78
C ASP A 53 -21.55 -8.95 -10.10
N ASP A 54 -22.22 -7.83 -10.37
CA ASP A 54 -22.92 -7.56 -11.64
C ASP A 54 -21.92 -7.58 -12.81
N ALA A 55 -20.76 -6.92 -12.66
CA ALA A 55 -19.72 -6.96 -13.68
C ALA A 55 -19.16 -8.37 -13.93
N LEU A 56 -19.07 -9.20 -12.88
CA LEU A 56 -18.61 -10.58 -12.99
C LEU A 56 -19.67 -11.54 -13.55
N GLU A 57 -20.95 -11.21 -13.47
CA GLU A 57 -22.00 -11.95 -14.21
C GLU A 57 -21.86 -11.83 -15.71
N GLU A 58 -21.47 -10.64 -16.17
CA GLU A 58 -21.24 -10.32 -17.57
C GLU A 58 -19.77 -10.37 -17.98
N TRP A 59 -18.87 -11.06 -17.23
CA TRP A 59 -17.44 -10.98 -17.48
C TRP A 59 -17.01 -11.52 -18.84
N HIS A 60 -17.82 -12.33 -19.49
CA HIS A 60 -17.60 -12.82 -20.84
C HIS A 60 -17.72 -11.71 -21.91
N ASP A 61 -18.33 -10.57 -21.59
CA ASP A 61 -18.47 -9.40 -22.46
C ASP A 61 -17.27 -8.47 -22.38
N PHE A 62 -16.39 -8.64 -21.39
CA PHE A 62 -15.20 -7.84 -21.27
C PHE A 62 -14.06 -8.42 -22.12
N HIS A 63 -13.30 -7.52 -22.73
CA HIS A 63 -12.08 -7.85 -23.46
C HIS A 63 -10.86 -7.88 -22.54
N TRP A 64 -10.85 -7.01 -21.53
CA TRP A 64 -9.77 -6.90 -20.56
C TRP A 64 -10.29 -6.68 -19.14
N ILE A 65 -9.58 -7.28 -18.18
CA ILE A 65 -9.61 -6.83 -16.77
C ILE A 65 -8.24 -6.23 -16.48
N VAL A 66 -8.20 -4.97 -16.04
CA VAL A 66 -6.97 -4.24 -15.75
C VAL A 66 -6.83 -4.08 -14.24
N PHE A 67 -5.84 -4.74 -13.66
CA PHE A 67 -5.57 -4.71 -12.23
C PHE A 67 -4.47 -3.71 -11.88
N SER A 68 -4.81 -2.67 -11.15
CA SER A 68 -3.86 -1.70 -10.60
C SER A 68 -3.24 -2.13 -9.27
N SER A 69 -3.81 -3.14 -8.60
CA SER A 69 -3.32 -3.63 -7.31
C SER A 69 -3.56 -5.13 -7.11
N ALA A 70 -2.73 -5.76 -6.27
CA ALA A 70 -2.90 -7.15 -5.83
C ALA A 70 -4.23 -7.36 -5.10
N ASN A 71 -4.67 -6.39 -4.27
CA ASN A 71 -5.95 -6.47 -3.56
C ASN A 71 -7.15 -6.60 -4.51
N GLY A 72 -7.09 -5.91 -5.66
CA GLY A 72 -8.13 -6.05 -6.71
C GLY A 72 -8.16 -7.46 -7.30
N VAL A 73 -7.00 -8.09 -7.52
CA VAL A 73 -6.92 -9.49 -7.99
C VAL A 73 -7.54 -10.43 -6.97
N GLU A 74 -7.15 -10.29 -5.71
CA GLU A 74 -7.65 -11.13 -4.60
C GLU A 74 -9.16 -11.02 -4.44
N ALA A 75 -9.69 -9.79 -4.49
CA ALA A 75 -11.13 -9.53 -4.41
C ALA A 75 -11.91 -10.18 -5.56
N VAL A 76 -11.48 -9.97 -6.80
CA VAL A 76 -12.11 -10.58 -7.98
C VAL A 76 -12.06 -12.11 -7.90
N GLN A 77 -10.90 -12.68 -7.56
CA GLN A 77 -10.72 -14.13 -7.44
C GLN A 77 -11.64 -14.72 -6.35
N GLU A 78 -11.77 -14.04 -5.21
CA GLU A 78 -12.65 -14.48 -4.13
C GLU A 78 -14.14 -14.43 -4.54
N ARG A 79 -14.57 -13.35 -5.25
CA ARG A 79 -15.95 -13.25 -5.76
C ARG A 79 -16.25 -14.31 -6.82
N LEU A 80 -15.29 -14.59 -7.72
CA LEU A 80 -15.43 -15.66 -8.72
C LEU A 80 -15.50 -17.04 -8.05
N LYS A 81 -14.68 -17.33 -7.04
CA LYS A 81 -14.72 -18.62 -6.30
C LYS A 81 -16.08 -18.88 -5.69
N ARG A 82 -16.76 -17.86 -5.14
CA ARG A 82 -18.12 -18.01 -4.59
C ARG A 82 -19.15 -18.41 -5.64
N ARG A 83 -18.85 -18.18 -6.93
CA ARG A 83 -19.69 -18.52 -8.09
C ARG A 83 -19.20 -19.80 -8.79
N GLY A 84 -18.24 -20.52 -8.21
CA GLY A 84 -17.63 -21.72 -8.82
C GLY A 84 -16.74 -21.42 -10.02
N ALA A 85 -16.30 -20.16 -10.20
CA ALA A 85 -15.45 -19.68 -11.29
C ALA A 85 -14.05 -19.27 -10.79
N SER A 86 -13.14 -18.99 -11.71
CA SER A 86 -11.76 -18.59 -11.38
C SER A 86 -11.14 -17.82 -12.54
N LEU A 87 -10.29 -16.83 -12.22
CA LEU A 87 -9.49 -16.11 -13.21
C LEU A 87 -8.61 -17.06 -14.06
N ALA A 88 -8.17 -18.18 -13.48
CA ALA A 88 -7.40 -19.19 -14.22
C ALA A 88 -8.21 -19.87 -15.34
N HIS A 89 -9.53 -19.90 -15.20
CA HIS A 89 -10.47 -20.49 -16.17
C HIS A 89 -11.39 -19.43 -16.77
N ARG A 90 -10.84 -18.23 -16.98
CA ARG A 90 -11.56 -17.11 -17.57
C ARG A 90 -12.11 -17.41 -18.95
N PRO A 91 -13.18 -16.70 -19.40
CA PRO A 91 -13.73 -16.87 -20.74
C PRO A 91 -12.68 -16.71 -21.84
N PRO A 92 -12.77 -17.49 -22.93
CA PRO A 92 -11.94 -17.28 -24.10
C PRO A 92 -12.07 -15.84 -24.64
N GLY A 93 -10.93 -15.19 -24.90
CA GLY A 93 -10.91 -13.80 -25.36
C GLY A 93 -10.79 -12.74 -24.27
N LEU A 94 -11.13 -13.05 -23.03
CA LEU A 94 -10.87 -12.16 -21.88
C LEU A 94 -9.40 -12.18 -21.50
N ARG A 95 -8.73 -11.03 -21.53
CA ARG A 95 -7.32 -10.85 -21.19
C ARG A 95 -7.15 -10.12 -19.86
N LEU A 96 -6.01 -10.34 -19.20
CA LEU A 96 -5.65 -9.74 -17.94
C LEU A 96 -4.45 -8.81 -18.12
N ALA A 97 -4.55 -7.60 -17.59
CA ALA A 97 -3.42 -6.68 -17.51
C ALA A 97 -3.13 -6.36 -16.03
N ALA A 98 -1.84 -6.28 -15.67
CA ALA A 98 -1.39 -5.86 -14.36
C ALA A 98 -0.48 -4.64 -14.47
N VAL A 99 -0.77 -3.57 -13.73
CA VAL A 99 0.07 -2.36 -13.74
C VAL A 99 1.45 -2.62 -13.15
N GLY A 100 1.55 -3.42 -12.08
CA GLY A 100 2.80 -3.59 -11.34
C GLY A 100 3.22 -5.05 -11.15
N ARG A 101 4.53 -5.26 -10.89
CA ARG A 101 5.13 -6.59 -10.68
C ARG A 101 4.43 -7.41 -9.58
N LYS A 102 4.10 -6.77 -8.44
CA LYS A 102 3.43 -7.43 -7.33
C LYS A 102 2.04 -7.95 -7.73
N THR A 103 1.30 -7.17 -8.51
CA THR A 103 -0.01 -7.54 -9.04
C THR A 103 0.10 -8.70 -10.04
N ALA A 104 1.08 -8.65 -10.93
CA ALA A 104 1.37 -9.74 -11.87
C ALA A 104 1.75 -11.04 -11.16
N ALA A 105 2.59 -10.97 -10.12
CA ALA A 105 2.98 -12.13 -9.32
C ALA A 105 1.79 -12.79 -8.60
N VAL A 106 0.83 -11.99 -8.10
CA VAL A 106 -0.41 -12.53 -7.50
C VAL A 106 -1.26 -13.24 -8.56
N LEU A 107 -1.42 -12.66 -9.75
CA LEU A 107 -2.10 -13.32 -10.87
C LEU A 107 -1.44 -14.66 -11.24
N GLU A 108 -0.12 -14.69 -11.33
CA GLU A 108 0.64 -15.89 -11.63
C GLU A 108 0.45 -16.97 -10.54
N SER A 109 0.49 -16.58 -9.27
CA SER A 109 0.34 -17.50 -8.12
C SER A 109 -1.02 -18.22 -8.07
N ILE A 110 -2.06 -17.62 -8.67
CA ILE A 110 -3.40 -18.21 -8.77
C ILE A 110 -3.64 -18.94 -10.09
N GLY A 111 -2.60 -19.13 -10.92
CA GLY A 111 -2.69 -19.78 -12.21
C GLY A 111 -3.33 -18.97 -13.33
N ALA A 112 -3.40 -17.64 -13.17
CA ALA A 112 -3.99 -16.69 -14.12
C ALA A 112 -2.96 -15.62 -14.55
N PRO A 113 -1.84 -16.00 -15.20
CA PRO A 113 -0.80 -15.02 -15.54
C PRO A 113 -1.37 -13.88 -16.37
N ALA A 114 -0.83 -12.67 -16.13
CA ALA A 114 -1.21 -11.49 -16.90
C ALA A 114 -0.77 -11.61 -18.36
N ASP A 115 -1.67 -11.29 -19.27
CA ASP A 115 -1.37 -11.21 -20.73
C ASP A 115 -0.55 -9.96 -21.04
N PHE A 116 -0.62 -8.92 -20.20
CA PHE A 116 0.15 -7.70 -20.37
C PHE A 116 0.60 -7.11 -19.00
N VAL A 117 1.87 -6.73 -18.93
CA VAL A 117 2.49 -5.98 -17.83
C VAL A 117 3.39 -4.91 -18.45
N PRO A 118 3.24 -3.62 -18.11
CA PRO A 118 4.02 -2.56 -18.72
C PRO A 118 5.48 -2.58 -18.28
N PRO A 119 6.44 -2.08 -19.09
CA PRO A 119 7.86 -2.13 -18.78
C PRO A 119 8.25 -1.31 -17.54
N ALA A 120 7.60 -0.18 -17.28
CA ALA A 120 7.91 0.70 -16.15
C ALA A 120 7.01 0.48 -14.92
N PHE A 121 6.10 -0.51 -14.93
CA PHE A 121 5.24 -0.89 -13.79
C PHE A 121 4.41 0.24 -13.17
N VAL A 122 4.02 1.23 -13.97
CA VAL A 122 3.17 2.37 -13.60
C VAL A 122 2.02 2.54 -14.59
N ALA A 123 0.96 3.26 -14.17
CA ALA A 123 -0.25 3.43 -14.98
C ALA A 123 0.04 4.13 -16.33
N ASP A 124 0.88 5.17 -16.33
CA ASP A 124 1.28 5.88 -17.54
C ASP A 124 1.92 4.92 -18.57
N SER A 125 2.84 4.07 -18.10
CA SER A 125 3.49 3.07 -18.94
C SER A 125 2.51 2.00 -19.45
N LEU A 126 1.49 1.65 -18.66
CA LEU A 126 0.45 0.73 -19.12
C LEU A 126 -0.37 1.36 -20.24
N ILE A 127 -0.72 2.64 -20.16
CA ILE A 127 -1.45 3.38 -21.19
C ILE A 127 -0.61 3.46 -22.48
N GLU A 128 0.64 3.88 -22.33
CA GLU A 128 1.55 4.09 -23.46
C GLU A 128 1.85 2.81 -24.26
N HIS A 129 2.01 1.69 -23.54
CA HIS A 129 2.41 0.41 -24.15
C HIS A 129 1.28 -0.60 -24.24
N PHE A 130 0.01 -0.19 -24.05
CA PHE A 130 -1.11 -1.12 -24.12
C PHE A 130 -1.13 -1.82 -25.48
N PRO A 131 -1.23 -3.17 -25.55
CA PRO A 131 -0.90 -3.94 -26.75
C PRO A 131 -1.89 -3.78 -27.91
N VAL A 132 -3.03 -3.14 -27.65
CA VAL A 132 -4.09 -2.93 -28.63
C VAL A 132 -4.74 -1.56 -28.45
N SER A 133 -5.37 -1.03 -29.52
CA SER A 133 -6.21 0.17 -29.37
C SER A 133 -7.38 -0.11 -28.42
N ALA A 134 -7.69 0.84 -27.55
CA ALA A 134 -8.84 0.73 -26.65
C ALA A 134 -10.19 0.94 -27.38
N TRP A 135 -10.17 1.41 -28.62
CA TRP A 135 -11.37 1.68 -29.43
C TRP A 135 -12.28 0.44 -29.50
N GLY A 136 -13.54 0.61 -29.04
CA GLY A 136 -14.55 -0.45 -29.04
C GLY A 136 -14.31 -1.56 -28.02
N LEU A 137 -13.24 -1.50 -27.20
CA LEU A 137 -13.03 -2.47 -26.13
C LEU A 137 -13.91 -2.18 -24.92
N ARG A 138 -14.36 -3.24 -24.24
CA ARG A 138 -14.99 -3.16 -22.90
C ARG A 138 -13.95 -3.61 -21.88
N LEU A 139 -13.59 -2.72 -20.95
CA LEU A 139 -12.55 -2.95 -19.93
C LEU A 139 -13.17 -2.89 -18.53
N LEU A 140 -12.84 -3.86 -17.69
CA LEU A 140 -13.19 -3.87 -16.27
C LEU A 140 -11.98 -3.42 -15.46
N LEU A 141 -12.16 -2.42 -14.59
CA LEU A 141 -11.15 -1.88 -13.68
C LEU A 141 -11.60 -2.07 -12.22
N PRO A 142 -11.27 -3.21 -11.59
CA PRO A 142 -11.49 -3.39 -10.16
C PRO A 142 -10.50 -2.53 -9.37
N ARG A 143 -11.01 -1.64 -8.50
CA ARG A 143 -10.18 -0.65 -7.80
C ARG A 143 -10.58 -0.45 -6.35
N VAL A 144 -9.77 0.34 -5.62
CA VAL A 144 -10.18 0.84 -4.31
C VAL A 144 -11.43 1.69 -4.43
N GLN A 145 -12.36 1.56 -3.48
CA GLN A 145 -13.63 2.30 -3.48
C GLN A 145 -13.41 3.80 -3.34
N SER A 146 -12.60 4.23 -2.37
CA SER A 146 -12.37 5.63 -2.09
C SER A 146 -10.95 6.06 -2.43
N GLY A 147 -10.84 7.17 -3.16
CA GLY A 147 -9.56 7.64 -3.65
C GLY A 147 -9.04 6.77 -4.81
N GLY A 148 -7.77 6.83 -5.07
CA GLY A 148 -7.15 6.18 -6.22
C GLY A 148 -7.14 7.09 -7.45
N ARG A 149 -6.30 6.73 -8.42
CA ARG A 149 -6.13 7.52 -9.64
C ARG A 149 -7.15 7.12 -10.69
N THR A 150 -7.81 8.08 -11.32
CA THR A 150 -8.75 7.89 -12.43
C THR A 150 -8.06 7.78 -13.78
N LEU A 151 -6.74 7.97 -13.82
CA LEU A 151 -5.92 8.07 -15.02
C LEU A 151 -6.17 6.95 -16.05
N LEU A 152 -6.28 5.70 -15.60
CA LEU A 152 -6.54 4.57 -16.50
C LEU A 152 -7.92 4.64 -17.14
N ALA A 153 -8.95 4.97 -16.36
CA ALA A 153 -10.31 5.08 -16.84
C ALA A 153 -10.46 6.25 -17.82
N GLU A 154 -9.87 7.38 -17.50
CA GLU A 154 -9.85 8.57 -18.36
C GLU A 154 -9.12 8.30 -19.68
N ALA A 155 -7.92 7.72 -19.64
CA ALA A 155 -7.13 7.44 -20.82
C ALA A 155 -7.79 6.41 -21.75
N PHE A 156 -8.27 5.28 -21.23
CA PHE A 156 -8.96 4.29 -22.04
C PHE A 156 -10.30 4.80 -22.57
N GLY A 157 -11.04 5.61 -21.79
CA GLY A 157 -12.26 6.25 -22.23
C GLY A 157 -12.01 7.25 -23.36
N ALA A 158 -10.99 8.09 -23.24
CA ALA A 158 -10.57 9.04 -24.29
C ALA A 158 -10.13 8.33 -25.57
N ALA A 159 -9.57 7.13 -25.46
CA ALA A 159 -9.20 6.28 -26.59
C ALA A 159 -10.38 5.49 -27.20
N GLY A 160 -11.63 5.75 -26.79
CA GLY A 160 -12.84 5.13 -27.29
C GLY A 160 -13.18 3.76 -26.69
N GLY A 161 -12.59 3.41 -25.57
CA GLY A 161 -12.92 2.24 -24.78
C GLY A 161 -14.13 2.48 -23.87
N ARG A 162 -14.92 1.43 -23.64
CA ARG A 162 -15.97 1.42 -22.61
C ARG A 162 -15.39 0.88 -21.30
N VAL A 163 -15.10 1.78 -20.37
CA VAL A 163 -14.51 1.43 -19.09
C VAL A 163 -15.59 1.27 -18.02
N VAL A 164 -15.55 0.15 -17.30
CA VAL A 164 -16.39 -0.14 -16.15
C VAL A 164 -15.49 -0.19 -14.91
N GLU A 165 -15.54 0.84 -14.08
CA GLU A 165 -14.86 0.88 -12.79
C GLU A 165 -15.76 0.30 -11.71
N VAL A 166 -15.24 -0.61 -10.91
CA VAL A 166 -15.99 -1.21 -9.79
C VAL A 166 -15.17 -1.21 -8.51
N PRO A 167 -15.78 -0.91 -7.35
CA PRO A 167 -15.13 -1.04 -6.07
C PRO A 167 -14.87 -2.53 -5.80
N ALA A 168 -13.61 -2.87 -5.55
CA ALA A 168 -13.18 -4.22 -5.23
C ALA A 168 -12.68 -4.35 -3.79
N TYR A 169 -12.24 -3.25 -3.20
CA TYR A 169 -11.82 -3.17 -1.80
C TYR A 169 -11.84 -1.71 -1.32
N GLU A 170 -11.74 -1.53 -0.01
CA GLU A 170 -11.55 -0.22 0.61
C GLU A 170 -10.30 -0.24 1.50
N THR A 171 -9.72 0.93 1.75
CA THR A 171 -8.61 1.13 2.67
C THR A 171 -9.05 1.99 3.83
N ARG A 172 -9.16 1.41 5.02
CA ARG A 172 -9.66 2.10 6.21
C ARG A 172 -8.58 2.20 7.29
N CYS A 173 -8.80 3.10 8.24
CA CYS A 173 -8.06 3.08 9.49
C CYS A 173 -8.41 1.80 10.24
N PRO A 174 -7.43 1.02 10.71
CA PRO A 174 -7.70 -0.11 11.61
C PRO A 174 -8.49 0.34 12.84
N GLU A 175 -9.24 -0.58 13.45
CA GLU A 175 -9.97 -0.27 14.69
C GLU A 175 -9.00 -0.03 15.86
N SER A 176 -7.95 -0.83 15.96
CA SER A 176 -6.90 -0.71 16.98
C SER A 176 -5.58 -1.29 16.47
N TRP A 177 -4.52 -1.03 17.20
CA TRP A 177 -3.25 -1.72 17.00
C TRP A 177 -3.17 -3.04 17.76
N PRO A 178 -2.30 -3.99 17.34
CA PRO A 178 -1.96 -5.16 18.13
C PRO A 178 -1.46 -4.77 19.54
N SER A 179 -1.75 -5.58 20.54
CA SER A 179 -1.38 -5.31 21.95
C SER A 179 0.12 -5.04 22.16
N GLY A 180 0.99 -5.74 21.41
CA GLY A 180 2.43 -5.49 21.45
C GLY A 180 2.84 -4.10 20.94
N ALA A 181 2.13 -3.57 19.95
CA ALA A 181 2.34 -2.23 19.43
C ALA A 181 1.89 -1.16 20.44
N LEU A 182 0.71 -1.35 21.03
CA LEU A 182 0.21 -0.46 22.09
C LEU A 182 1.17 -0.42 23.29
N LEU A 183 1.67 -1.57 23.74
CA LEU A 183 2.62 -1.65 24.84
C LEU A 183 3.96 -0.96 24.51
N ALA A 184 4.46 -1.10 23.27
CA ALA A 184 5.69 -0.43 22.85
C ALA A 184 5.55 1.10 22.82
N LEU A 185 4.39 1.61 22.38
CA LEU A 185 4.06 3.05 22.42
C LEU A 185 3.88 3.55 23.86
N GLU A 186 3.14 2.81 24.69
CA GLU A 186 2.92 3.15 26.09
C GLU A 186 4.23 3.28 26.87
N ARG A 187 5.15 2.34 26.64
CA ARG A 187 6.47 2.30 27.28
C ARG A 187 7.52 3.18 26.59
N ARG A 188 7.15 3.94 25.55
CA ARG A 188 8.06 4.81 24.77
C ARG A 188 9.30 4.07 24.25
N GLN A 189 9.13 2.81 23.84
CA GLN A 189 10.24 1.94 23.41
C GLN A 189 10.66 2.14 21.96
N LEU A 190 9.94 2.96 21.21
CA LEU A 190 10.22 3.19 19.79
C LEU A 190 11.30 4.25 19.62
N ALA A 191 12.42 3.89 19.01
CA ALA A 191 13.47 4.82 18.62
C ALA A 191 13.08 5.67 17.40
N ALA A 192 12.32 5.06 16.46
CA ALA A 192 11.75 5.78 15.33
C ALA A 192 10.42 5.17 14.89
N ILE A 193 9.62 5.98 14.18
CA ILE A 193 8.40 5.56 13.49
C ILE A 193 8.49 6.01 12.03
N THR A 194 8.27 5.09 11.08
CA THR A 194 8.36 5.37 9.65
C THR A 194 6.98 5.51 9.03
N PHE A 195 6.83 6.50 8.15
CA PHE A 195 5.57 6.81 7.46
C PHE A 195 5.74 6.71 5.95
N SER A 196 4.96 5.83 5.32
CA SER A 196 5.02 5.55 3.87
C SER A 196 4.05 6.38 3.02
N SER A 197 3.15 7.17 3.64
CA SER A 197 2.20 8.04 2.95
C SER A 197 1.53 9.01 3.93
N GLY A 198 0.90 10.09 3.41
CA GLY A 198 0.09 10.98 4.23
C GLY A 198 -1.07 10.27 4.94
N LYS A 199 -1.68 9.27 4.30
CA LYS A 199 -2.78 8.48 4.87
C LYS A 199 -2.32 7.65 6.08
N THR A 200 -1.08 7.11 6.05
CA THR A 200 -0.53 6.41 7.22
C THR A 200 -0.29 7.35 8.40
N VAL A 201 0.07 8.62 8.14
CA VAL A 201 0.19 9.64 9.20
C VAL A 201 -1.17 9.96 9.80
N GLU A 202 -2.19 10.20 8.96
CA GLU A 202 -3.57 10.48 9.42
C GLU A 202 -4.11 9.38 10.30
N HIS A 203 -4.02 8.14 9.85
CA HIS A 203 -4.53 7.00 10.61
C HIS A 203 -3.72 6.74 11.88
N THR A 204 -2.41 6.97 11.86
CA THR A 204 -1.58 6.89 13.08
C THR A 204 -2.02 7.91 14.11
N ALA A 205 -2.28 9.17 13.71
CA ALA A 205 -2.78 10.20 14.62
C ALA A 205 -4.13 9.81 15.23
N LEU A 206 -5.07 9.31 14.40
CA LEU A 206 -6.38 8.82 14.86
C LEU A 206 -6.26 7.65 15.84
N LEU A 207 -5.38 6.69 15.56
CA LEU A 207 -5.16 5.53 16.43
C LEU A 207 -4.50 5.94 17.75
N LEU A 208 -3.55 6.88 17.72
CA LEU A 208 -2.93 7.43 18.92
C LEU A 208 -3.98 8.13 19.80
N GLU A 209 -4.79 9.00 19.21
CA GLU A 209 -5.84 9.71 19.94
C GLU A 209 -6.88 8.75 20.55
N ARG A 210 -7.29 7.74 19.77
CA ARG A 210 -8.26 6.73 20.21
C ARG A 210 -7.76 5.88 21.38
N ASN A 211 -6.48 5.51 21.39
CA ASN A 211 -5.92 4.60 22.39
C ASN A 211 -5.32 5.31 23.60
N PHE A 212 -4.84 6.56 23.46
CA PHE A 212 -4.11 7.27 24.51
C PHE A 212 -4.76 8.61 24.91
N GLY A 213 -5.89 8.99 24.27
CA GLY A 213 -6.60 10.23 24.57
C GLY A 213 -5.76 11.49 24.29
N PRO A 214 -6.06 12.65 24.92
CA PRO A 214 -5.43 13.93 24.62
C PRO A 214 -3.90 14.00 24.81
N SER A 215 -3.33 13.13 25.65
CA SER A 215 -1.89 13.08 25.93
C SER A 215 -1.09 12.20 24.95
N TRP A 216 -1.71 11.74 23.86
CA TRP A 216 -1.08 10.81 22.91
C TRP A 216 0.27 11.30 22.34
N ARG A 217 0.46 12.63 22.24
CA ARG A 217 1.71 13.21 21.73
C ARG A 217 2.93 12.84 22.57
N GLU A 218 2.74 12.65 23.88
CA GLU A 218 3.80 12.22 24.79
C GLU A 218 4.37 10.85 24.42
N ARG A 219 3.57 9.99 23.76
CA ARG A 219 4.03 8.66 23.30
C ARG A 219 5.03 8.72 22.15
N LEU A 220 5.10 9.89 21.47
CA LEU A 220 6.00 10.13 20.35
C LEU A 220 7.26 10.91 20.72
N GLU A 221 7.37 11.47 21.92
CA GLU A 221 8.45 12.41 22.31
C GLU A 221 9.85 11.85 22.06
N GLU A 222 10.07 10.57 22.41
CA GLU A 222 11.38 9.90 22.27
C GLU A 222 11.60 9.29 20.88
N ALA A 223 10.54 9.08 20.11
CA ALA A 223 10.61 8.47 18.80
C ALA A 223 10.95 9.51 17.70
N ARG A 224 11.88 9.19 16.79
CA ARG A 224 12.09 9.97 15.57
C ARG A 224 11.00 9.68 14.55
N LEU A 225 10.42 10.71 13.95
CA LEU A 225 9.38 10.58 12.92
C LEU A 225 10.02 10.70 11.55
N ILE A 226 10.01 9.61 10.77
CA ILE A 226 10.70 9.51 9.49
C ILE A 226 9.67 9.34 8.37
N SER A 227 9.68 10.24 7.40
CA SER A 227 8.75 10.19 6.27
C SER A 227 9.40 9.71 4.99
N ILE A 228 8.59 9.11 4.10
CA ILE A 228 9.06 8.62 2.79
C ILE A 228 9.29 9.75 1.78
N GLY A 229 8.74 10.94 1.99
CA GLY A 229 8.87 12.03 1.04
C GLY A 229 8.06 13.27 1.41
N PRO A 230 8.14 14.35 0.61
CA PRO A 230 7.73 15.70 0.99
C PRO A 230 6.24 15.85 1.32
N GLN A 231 5.35 15.14 0.62
CA GLN A 231 3.91 15.17 0.93
C GLN A 231 3.62 14.53 2.30
N THR A 232 4.29 13.42 2.62
CA THR A 232 4.20 12.74 3.90
C THR A 232 4.82 13.57 5.01
N SER A 233 5.96 14.22 4.75
CA SER A 233 6.61 15.18 5.66
C SER A 233 5.67 16.32 6.06
N ARG A 234 4.99 16.91 5.08
CA ARG A 234 4.00 17.97 5.36
C ARG A 234 2.92 17.44 6.29
N ARG A 235 2.38 16.26 6.00
CA ARG A 235 1.32 15.66 6.82
C ARG A 235 1.79 15.33 8.24
N CYS A 236 3.05 14.89 8.42
CA CYS A 236 3.64 14.70 9.75
C CYS A 236 3.68 16.02 10.53
N ARG A 237 4.13 17.11 9.92
CA ARG A 237 4.15 18.43 10.58
C ARG A 237 2.74 18.91 10.97
N ASP A 238 1.77 18.75 10.06
CA ASP A 238 0.38 19.19 10.27
C ASP A 238 -0.29 18.45 11.42
N LEU A 239 -0.14 17.12 11.49
CA LEU A 239 -0.90 16.27 12.43
C LEU A 239 -0.10 15.85 13.66
N LEU A 240 1.19 15.55 13.48
CA LEU A 240 2.06 15.07 14.58
C LEU A 240 2.95 16.17 15.15
N GLY A 241 2.95 17.38 14.54
CA GLY A 241 3.69 18.54 14.99
C GLY A 241 5.14 18.60 14.50
N ARG A 242 5.71 17.52 13.96
CA ARG A 242 7.09 17.48 13.44
C ARG A 242 7.34 16.36 12.46
N VAL A 243 8.48 16.41 11.81
CA VAL A 243 9.17 15.32 11.12
C VAL A 243 10.66 15.49 11.38
N ASP A 244 11.35 14.41 11.71
CA ASP A 244 12.77 14.46 12.10
C ASP A 244 13.69 14.15 10.91
N ALA A 245 13.25 13.35 9.93
CA ALA A 245 13.96 13.09 8.69
C ALA A 245 13.01 12.71 7.56
N GLU A 246 13.49 12.90 6.32
CA GLU A 246 12.83 12.50 5.09
C GLU A 246 13.74 11.53 4.31
N ALA A 247 13.14 10.52 3.70
CA ALA A 247 13.85 9.55 2.88
C ALA A 247 14.40 10.19 1.59
N ASP A 248 15.56 9.75 1.19
CA ASP A 248 16.18 10.03 -0.11
C ASP A 248 17.02 8.78 -0.48
N PRO A 249 16.64 8.05 -1.55
CA PRO A 249 15.44 8.25 -2.41
C PRO A 249 14.11 8.02 -1.67
N HIS A 250 12.99 8.42 -2.29
CA HIS A 250 11.64 8.35 -1.71
C HIS A 250 11.04 6.94 -1.83
N ASP A 251 11.74 5.97 -1.28
CA ASP A 251 11.39 4.54 -1.28
C ASP A 251 11.70 3.89 0.08
N LEU A 252 11.61 2.57 0.13
CA LEU A 252 11.81 1.82 1.37
C LEU A 252 13.28 1.80 1.81
N ASP A 253 14.21 1.73 0.86
CA ASP A 253 15.63 1.80 1.13
C ASP A 253 16.04 3.18 1.67
N GLY A 254 15.50 4.24 1.06
CA GLY A 254 15.70 5.60 1.55
C GLY A 254 15.11 5.83 2.95
N LEU A 255 13.97 5.20 3.29
CA LEU A 255 13.43 5.23 4.66
C LEU A 255 14.39 4.58 5.66
N LEU A 256 14.96 3.42 5.31
CA LEU A 256 15.97 2.77 6.14
C LEU A 256 17.20 3.67 6.33
N GLN A 257 17.73 4.25 5.25
CA GLN A 257 18.88 5.16 5.31
C GLN A 257 18.60 6.40 6.16
N ALA A 258 17.39 6.98 6.05
CA ALA A 258 16.99 8.12 6.88
C ALA A 258 16.94 7.74 8.37
N CYS A 259 16.43 6.54 8.70
CA CYS A 259 16.45 6.02 10.08
C CYS A 259 17.89 5.86 10.60
N ILE A 260 18.79 5.25 9.81
CA ILE A 260 20.20 5.05 10.20
C ILE A 260 20.88 6.38 10.48
N ARG A 261 20.75 7.35 9.57
CA ARG A 261 21.33 8.70 9.75
C ARG A 261 20.78 9.37 11.00
N CYS A 262 19.44 9.41 11.14
CA CYS A 262 18.77 10.13 12.22
C CYS A 262 19.04 9.54 13.61
N LEU A 263 19.27 8.22 13.70
CA LEU A 263 19.54 7.51 14.97
C LEU A 263 21.04 7.37 15.26
N GLY A 264 21.90 7.45 14.23
CA GLY A 264 23.38 7.44 14.36
C GLY A 264 23.92 8.76 14.91
N ASP A 265 23.38 9.90 14.50
CA ASP A 265 23.79 11.23 14.99
C ASP A 265 23.44 11.47 16.49
N GLY A 266 22.60 10.61 17.08
CA GLY A 266 22.24 10.70 18.51
C GLY A 266 23.32 10.22 19.50
N SER A 267 24.36 9.55 19.03
CA SER A 267 25.47 9.08 19.89
C SER A 267 26.49 10.16 20.26
N LEU A 268 26.37 11.36 19.67
CA LEU A 268 27.30 12.50 19.90
C LEU A 268 26.76 13.55 20.88
N ARG A 269 25.59 13.37 21.52
CA ARG A 269 25.00 14.31 22.48
C ARG A 269 24.87 13.75 23.90
N GLY A 270 25.80 12.93 24.30
CA GLY A 270 25.86 12.35 25.65
C GLY A 270 27.31 12.24 26.12
N GLY A 271 27.95 13.37 26.33
CA GLY A 271 29.26 13.51 26.95
C GLY A 271 29.27 14.72 27.85
#